data_1bc5826cc6d1b0ce864db8c506d7be1f
#
_entry.id   1bc5826cc6d1b0ce864db8c506d7be1f
#
_cell.length_a   1.000
_cell.length_b   1.000
_cell.length_c   1.000
_cell.angle_alpha   90.00
_cell.angle_beta   90.00
_cell.angle_gamma   90.00
#
_symmetry.space_group_name_H-M   'P 1'
#
loop_
_entity.id
_entity.type
_entity.pdbx_description
1 polymer ?
#
loop_
_entity_poly.entity_id
_entity_poly.type
_entity_poly.pdbx_seq_one_letter_code
_entity_poly.pdbx_strand_id
1 'polypeptide(L)'
;MNVLHGRIDQLIEDANRFIAQTIQKAAWIVPGKMQREEHWEYPPDALREAVINAVCHRDYNSSGNVQIRIFDSRAQVWNPGILMEGITVELLKVEHSSHPRNKTIARLLFLIGYIEQWGSGTLSMITACERDGVPDPQFRETGNDFVVTFLRSTVNTLLEHPEILNERQRGAIEYLKTHQEISTSEYGRIYDCTVRTARRDISHLAELNIIIVKREGKLLRYILNPVFLSLRTNSGQ
;
A
#
# COMPACT_ATOMS: atom_id res chain seq x y z
N MET A 1 -5.35 18.17 15.40
CA MET A 1 -3.91 18.06 15.08
C MET A 1 -3.18 17.77 16.37
N ASN A 2 -2.47 16.64 16.45
CA ASN A 2 -1.65 16.28 17.61
C ASN A 2 -0.19 16.61 17.31
N VAL A 3 0.52 17.20 18.30
CA VAL A 3 1.95 17.49 18.16
C VAL A 3 2.69 16.64 19.20
N LEU A 4 3.66 15.85 18.72
CA LEU A 4 4.48 14.98 19.56
C LEU A 4 5.83 15.65 19.81
N HIS A 5 6.28 15.62 21.07
CA HIS A 5 7.56 16.13 21.51
C HIS A 5 8.25 15.11 22.41
N GLY A 6 9.54 14.96 22.28
CA GLY A 6 10.27 14.03 23.12
C GLY A 6 11.55 13.50 22.49
N ARG A 7 12.09 12.44 23.06
CA ARG A 7 13.23 11.71 22.50
C ARG A 7 12.82 10.96 21.25
N ILE A 8 13.76 10.69 20.36
CA ILE A 8 13.52 10.05 19.06
C ILE A 8 12.82 8.69 19.19
N ASP A 9 13.28 7.85 20.11
CA ASP A 9 12.68 6.54 20.39
C ASP A 9 11.21 6.68 20.82
N GLN A 10 10.94 7.61 21.75
CA GLN A 10 9.59 7.87 22.22
C GLN A 10 8.69 8.46 21.12
N LEU A 11 9.22 9.36 20.29
CA LEU A 11 8.48 9.93 19.16
C LEU A 11 8.04 8.85 18.16
N ILE A 12 8.90 7.88 17.87
CA ILE A 12 8.56 6.73 17.00
C ILE A 12 7.47 5.89 17.64
N GLU A 13 7.58 5.57 18.93
CA GLU A 13 6.57 4.78 19.66
C GLU A 13 5.21 5.50 19.73
N ASP A 14 5.21 6.80 20.04
CA ASP A 14 3.99 7.59 20.13
C ASP A 14 3.33 7.76 18.74
N ALA A 15 4.13 7.93 17.69
CA ALA A 15 3.64 7.96 16.31
C ALA A 15 3.00 6.62 15.91
N ASN A 16 3.65 5.50 16.25
CA ASN A 16 3.09 4.17 15.98
C ASN A 16 1.80 3.92 16.76
N ARG A 17 1.75 4.35 18.01
CA ARG A 17 0.53 4.27 18.85
C ARG A 17 -0.60 5.12 18.23
N PHE A 18 -0.30 6.33 17.78
CA PHE A 18 -1.26 7.19 17.09
C PHE A 18 -1.78 6.52 15.81
N ILE A 19 -0.90 5.96 14.98
CA ILE A 19 -1.28 5.23 13.77
C ILE A 19 -2.21 4.08 14.13
N ALA A 20 -1.82 3.20 15.05
CA ALA A 20 -2.58 2.01 15.46
C ALA A 20 -3.97 2.35 16.04
N GLN A 21 -4.13 3.53 16.66
CA GLN A 21 -5.42 4.01 17.18
C GLN A 21 -6.29 4.69 16.12
N THR A 22 -5.69 5.12 15.01
CA THR A 22 -6.39 5.93 14.00
C THR A 22 -6.79 5.09 12.79
N ILE A 23 -5.91 4.17 12.35
CA ILE A 23 -6.21 3.31 11.20
C ILE A 23 -7.28 2.27 11.55
N GLN A 24 -8.16 2.02 10.59
CA GLN A 24 -9.27 1.10 10.79
C GLN A 24 -8.85 -0.34 10.47
N LYS A 25 -9.54 -1.25 11.11
CA LYS A 25 -9.39 -2.69 10.92
C LYS A 25 -10.74 -3.30 10.57
N ALA A 26 -10.88 -3.74 9.34
CA ALA A 26 -12.03 -4.52 8.94
C ALA A 26 -11.92 -5.94 9.51
N ALA A 27 -13.02 -6.49 10.00
CA ALA A 27 -13.07 -7.85 10.52
C ALA A 27 -14.36 -8.52 10.04
N TRP A 28 -14.25 -9.78 9.58
CA TRP A 28 -15.41 -10.57 9.18
C TRP A 28 -15.25 -12.03 9.58
N ILE A 29 -16.40 -12.71 9.72
CA ILE A 29 -16.43 -14.14 10.01
C ILE A 29 -16.49 -14.89 8.68
N VAL A 30 -15.54 -15.80 8.49
CA VAL A 30 -15.54 -16.71 7.35
C VAL A 30 -16.34 -17.96 7.74
N PRO A 31 -17.42 -18.34 6.98
CA PRO A 31 -18.15 -19.57 7.25
C PRO A 31 -17.19 -20.77 7.27
N GLY A 32 -17.29 -21.59 8.33
CA GLY A 32 -16.42 -22.75 8.53
C GLY A 32 -15.09 -22.49 9.26
N LYS A 33 -14.73 -21.24 9.54
CA LYS A 33 -13.58 -20.90 10.41
C LYS A 33 -14.06 -20.43 11.77
N MET A 34 -13.38 -20.88 12.84
CA MET A 34 -13.67 -20.42 14.20
C MET A 34 -13.11 -19.03 14.50
N GLN A 35 -12.12 -18.59 13.74
CA GLN A 35 -11.48 -17.29 13.91
C GLN A 35 -11.96 -16.32 12.83
N ARG A 36 -12.21 -15.08 13.24
CA ARG A 36 -12.48 -13.98 12.31
C ARG A 36 -11.20 -13.63 11.54
N GLU A 37 -11.36 -13.25 10.28
CA GLU A 37 -10.27 -12.64 9.52
C GLU A 37 -10.30 -11.14 9.72
N GLU A 38 -9.11 -10.54 9.77
CA GLU A 38 -8.92 -9.12 10.05
C GLU A 38 -7.98 -8.52 9.01
N HIS A 39 -8.36 -7.37 8.46
CA HIS A 39 -7.56 -6.61 7.52
C HIS A 39 -7.43 -5.16 7.95
N TRP A 40 -6.21 -4.69 7.98
CA TRP A 40 -5.96 -3.26 8.17
C TRP A 40 -6.22 -2.49 6.88
N GLU A 41 -6.72 -1.26 6.98
CA GLU A 41 -6.87 -0.38 5.83
C GLU A 41 -5.51 0.06 5.25
N TYR A 42 -4.48 0.09 6.08
CA TYR A 42 -3.08 0.30 5.71
C TYR A 42 -2.20 -0.68 6.48
N PRO A 43 -1.11 -1.23 5.90
CA PRO A 43 -0.20 -2.12 6.60
C PRO A 43 0.51 -1.39 7.76
N PRO A 44 0.30 -1.78 9.03
CA PRO A 44 0.92 -1.11 10.17
C PRO A 44 2.45 -1.16 10.11
N ASP A 45 3.02 -2.27 9.66
CA ASP A 45 4.47 -2.47 9.52
C ASP A 45 5.06 -1.49 8.50
N ALA A 46 4.38 -1.28 7.35
CA ALA A 46 4.82 -0.34 6.33
C ALA A 46 4.76 1.11 6.81
N LEU A 47 3.70 1.48 7.54
CA LEU A 47 3.59 2.81 8.14
C LEU A 47 4.65 3.05 9.23
N ARG A 48 4.91 2.03 10.07
CA ARG A 48 5.99 2.07 11.06
C ARG A 48 7.34 2.33 10.39
N GLU A 49 7.65 1.58 9.33
CA GLU A 49 8.89 1.73 8.58
C GLU A 49 9.01 3.12 7.94
N ALA A 50 7.92 3.66 7.39
CA ALA A 50 7.91 5.02 6.84
C ALA A 50 8.18 6.09 7.91
N VAL A 51 7.67 5.93 9.13
CA VAL A 51 7.95 6.84 10.26
C VAL A 51 9.42 6.75 10.68
N ILE A 52 9.96 5.56 10.81
CA ILE A 52 11.36 5.34 11.17
C ILE A 52 12.29 5.97 10.13
N ASN A 53 12.01 5.73 8.85
CA ASN A 53 12.75 6.32 7.73
C ASN A 53 12.63 7.85 7.72
N ALA A 54 11.45 8.40 7.99
CA ALA A 54 11.28 9.83 8.10
C ALA A 54 12.15 10.44 9.19
N VAL A 55 12.23 9.81 10.36
CA VAL A 55 13.10 10.28 11.47
C VAL A 55 14.58 10.13 11.11
N CYS A 56 14.97 8.99 10.52
CA CYS A 56 16.35 8.69 10.15
C CYS A 56 16.88 9.63 9.05
N HIS A 57 16.03 9.98 8.08
CA HIS A 57 16.42 10.79 6.92
C HIS A 57 15.95 12.25 6.95
N ARG A 58 15.31 12.70 8.05
CA ARG A 58 14.90 14.09 8.21
C ARG A 58 16.08 15.05 8.03
N ASP A 59 15.86 16.15 7.32
CA ASP A 59 16.77 17.28 7.39
C ASP A 59 16.50 18.06 8.67
N TYR A 60 17.38 17.89 9.66
CA TYR A 60 17.27 18.57 10.97
C TYR A 60 17.64 20.05 10.93
N ASN A 61 18.16 20.56 9.79
CA ASN A 61 18.35 21.99 9.58
C ASN A 61 17.07 22.67 9.08
N SER A 62 16.11 21.88 8.59
CA SER A 62 14.80 22.40 8.19
C SER A 62 13.94 22.73 9.42
N SER A 63 13.22 23.85 9.35
CA SER A 63 12.20 24.21 10.36
C SER A 63 10.92 23.38 10.23
N GLY A 64 10.75 22.61 9.15
CA GLY A 64 9.60 21.73 8.93
C GLY A 64 9.60 20.53 9.88
N ASN A 65 8.42 19.98 10.16
CA ASN A 65 8.26 18.78 10.99
C ASN A 65 7.91 17.57 10.14
N VAL A 66 8.28 16.37 10.61
CA VAL A 66 7.69 15.14 10.10
C VAL A 66 6.19 15.17 10.37
N GLN A 67 5.38 14.84 9.36
CA GLN A 67 3.93 14.86 9.49
C GLN A 67 3.35 13.51 9.05
N ILE A 68 2.45 12.99 9.86
CA ILE A 68 1.64 11.82 9.54
C ILE A 68 0.22 12.33 9.27
N ARG A 69 -0.27 12.12 8.05
CA ARG A 69 -1.58 12.59 7.59
C ARG A 69 -2.40 11.37 7.18
N ILE A 70 -3.51 11.13 7.87
CA ILE A 70 -4.43 10.03 7.58
C ILE A 70 -5.71 10.63 7.03
N PHE A 71 -6.11 10.18 5.86
CA PHE A 71 -7.32 10.59 5.12
C PHE A 71 -8.17 9.34 4.87
N ASP A 72 -9.40 9.52 4.46
CA ASP A 72 -10.32 8.41 4.14
C ASP A 72 -9.79 7.47 3.04
N SER A 73 -8.99 7.99 2.10
CA SER A 73 -8.50 7.22 0.94
C SER A 73 -7.00 6.92 0.96
N ARG A 74 -6.23 7.55 1.84
CA ARG A 74 -4.77 7.42 1.88
C ARG A 74 -4.18 7.81 3.22
N ALA A 75 -3.03 7.24 3.54
CA ALA A 75 -2.15 7.72 4.61
C ALA A 75 -0.85 8.26 4.00
N GLN A 76 -0.30 9.33 4.56
CA GLN A 76 0.93 9.97 4.09
C GLN A 76 1.88 10.24 5.23
N VAL A 77 3.16 9.96 4.99
CA VAL A 77 4.26 10.39 5.85
C VAL A 77 5.08 11.42 5.07
N TRP A 78 5.08 12.65 5.56
CA TRP A 78 5.83 13.78 5.01
C TRP A 78 7.09 13.98 5.82
N ASN A 79 8.21 14.08 5.14
CA ASN A 79 9.53 14.25 5.76
C ASN A 79 10.26 15.44 5.15
N PRO A 80 10.63 16.46 5.93
CA PRO A 80 11.55 17.50 5.46
C PRO A 80 12.91 16.92 5.07
N GLY A 81 13.28 17.11 3.80
CA GLY A 81 14.49 16.60 3.19
C GLY A 81 14.20 15.76 1.94
N ILE A 82 14.93 16.03 0.87
CA ILE A 82 14.88 15.28 -0.38
C ILE A 82 15.75 14.02 -0.30
N LEU A 83 15.71 13.17 -1.31
CA LEU A 83 16.59 11.99 -1.40
C LEU A 83 18.07 12.42 -1.41
N MET A 84 18.94 11.53 -0.96
CA MET A 84 20.39 11.76 -1.01
C MET A 84 20.87 11.67 -2.45
N GLU A 85 21.95 12.38 -2.76
CA GLU A 85 22.58 12.36 -4.08
C GLU A 85 22.85 10.92 -4.55
N GLY A 86 22.46 10.62 -5.80
CA GLY A 86 22.57 9.28 -6.38
C GLY A 86 21.41 8.33 -6.07
N ILE A 87 20.47 8.72 -5.20
CA ILE A 87 19.24 7.95 -4.93
C ILE A 87 18.08 8.59 -5.69
N THR A 88 17.35 7.77 -6.46
CA THR A 88 16.13 8.20 -7.16
C THR A 88 14.91 7.45 -6.62
N VAL A 89 13.72 7.96 -6.92
CA VAL A 89 12.47 7.31 -6.53
C VAL A 89 12.36 5.89 -7.10
N GLU A 90 12.91 5.66 -8.31
CA GLU A 90 12.92 4.34 -8.94
C GLU A 90 13.82 3.36 -8.20
N LEU A 91 14.97 3.82 -7.70
CA LEU A 91 15.88 2.99 -6.91
C LEU A 91 15.28 2.54 -5.59
N LEU A 92 14.33 3.28 -5.01
CA LEU A 92 13.65 2.88 -3.78
C LEU A 92 12.78 1.62 -3.95
N LYS A 93 12.47 1.24 -5.19
CA LYS A 93 11.66 0.06 -5.51
C LYS A 93 12.48 -1.20 -5.79
N VAL A 94 13.79 -1.11 -5.74
CA VAL A 94 14.72 -2.22 -5.94
C VAL A 94 15.76 -2.23 -4.83
N GLU A 95 16.51 -3.31 -4.74
CA GLU A 95 17.60 -3.41 -3.77
C GLU A 95 18.64 -2.30 -4.01
N HIS A 96 18.97 -1.56 -2.97
CA HIS A 96 19.93 -0.45 -3.01
C HIS A 96 20.69 -0.31 -1.70
N SER A 97 21.86 0.32 -1.76
CA SER A 97 22.65 0.59 -0.56
C SER A 97 21.98 1.63 0.34
N SER A 98 22.07 1.44 1.65
CA SER A 98 21.59 2.42 2.63
C SER A 98 22.51 3.63 2.70
N HIS A 99 21.96 4.82 2.48
CA HIS A 99 22.66 6.10 2.57
C HIS A 99 21.94 7.03 3.58
N PRO A 100 22.03 6.76 4.89
CA PRO A 100 21.30 7.56 5.87
C PRO A 100 21.85 9.00 5.94
N ARG A 101 20.95 9.99 5.87
CA ARG A 101 21.28 11.40 6.07
C ARG A 101 21.88 11.63 7.46
N ASN A 102 21.33 10.99 8.47
CA ASN A 102 21.74 11.13 9.88
C ASN A 102 22.38 9.84 10.39
N LYS A 103 23.66 9.63 10.09
CA LYS A 103 24.41 8.39 10.43
C LYS A 103 24.35 8.03 11.91
N THR A 104 24.41 9.02 12.80
CA THR A 104 24.35 8.79 14.26
C THR A 104 22.97 8.30 14.68
N ILE A 105 21.88 8.89 14.14
CA ILE A 105 20.52 8.45 14.42
C ILE A 105 20.31 7.04 13.86
N ALA A 106 20.72 6.79 12.62
CA ALA A 106 20.64 5.45 12.03
C ALA A 106 21.34 4.40 12.88
N ARG A 107 22.57 4.69 13.35
CA ARG A 107 23.31 3.79 14.24
C ARG A 107 22.57 3.52 15.55
N LEU A 108 21.99 4.55 16.17
CA LEU A 108 21.21 4.37 17.41
C LEU A 108 19.97 3.52 17.16
N LEU A 109 19.21 3.80 16.09
CA LEU A 109 18.01 3.04 15.73
C LEU A 109 18.34 1.58 15.42
N PHE A 110 19.50 1.31 14.79
CA PHE A 110 19.99 -0.05 14.59
C PHE A 110 20.33 -0.74 15.93
N LEU A 111 21.05 -0.08 16.83
CA LEU A 111 21.42 -0.66 18.14
C LEU A 111 20.22 -1.02 19.02
N ILE A 112 19.12 -0.28 18.89
CA ILE A 112 17.87 -0.58 19.62
C ILE A 112 16.90 -1.47 18.82
N GLY A 113 17.34 -1.98 17.66
CA GLY A 113 16.58 -2.95 16.87
C GLY A 113 15.40 -2.38 16.07
N TYR A 114 15.42 -1.07 15.78
CA TYR A 114 14.34 -0.43 15.00
C TYR A 114 14.55 -0.52 13.50
N ILE A 115 15.81 -0.59 13.04
CA ILE A 115 16.17 -0.72 11.62
C ILE A 115 17.18 -1.84 11.40
N GLU A 116 17.22 -2.34 10.17
CA GLU A 116 18.25 -3.24 9.65
C GLU A 116 19.37 -2.45 8.95
N GLN A 117 20.55 -3.02 8.80
CA GLN A 117 21.71 -2.31 8.20
C GLN A 117 21.66 -2.19 6.67
N TRP A 118 20.83 -2.96 5.99
CA TRP A 118 21.00 -3.29 4.56
C TRP A 118 20.23 -2.44 3.57
N GLY A 119 19.54 -1.36 3.98
CA GLY A 119 18.75 -0.54 3.04
C GLY A 119 17.48 -1.22 2.55
N SER A 120 16.98 -2.22 3.27
CA SER A 120 15.77 -3.00 2.92
C SER A 120 14.45 -2.30 3.26
N GLY A 121 14.48 -1.16 3.95
CA GLY A 121 13.30 -0.52 4.52
C GLY A 121 12.20 -0.20 3.50
N THR A 122 12.56 0.33 2.32
CA THR A 122 11.58 0.64 1.28
C THR A 122 10.99 -0.62 0.65
N LEU A 123 11.80 -1.66 0.47
CA LEU A 123 11.33 -2.98 0.00
C LEU A 123 10.44 -3.65 1.06
N SER A 124 10.76 -3.52 2.34
CA SER A 124 9.91 -4.02 3.43
C SER A 124 8.54 -3.35 3.42
N MET A 125 8.45 -2.05 3.11
CA MET A 125 7.17 -1.36 2.93
C MET A 125 6.38 -1.95 1.75
N ILE A 126 7.02 -2.18 0.60
CA ILE A 126 6.39 -2.78 -0.59
C ILE A 126 5.89 -4.20 -0.26
N THR A 127 6.75 -5.04 0.32
CA THR A 127 6.40 -6.42 0.70
C THR A 127 5.25 -6.47 1.70
N ALA A 128 5.21 -5.53 2.66
CA ALA A 128 4.08 -5.45 3.60
C ALA A 128 2.77 -5.05 2.88
N CYS A 129 2.84 -4.14 1.92
CA CYS A 129 1.68 -3.77 1.10
C CYS A 129 1.20 -4.96 0.23
N GLU A 130 2.11 -5.67 -0.42
CA GLU A 130 1.80 -6.88 -1.20
C GLU A 130 1.15 -7.95 -0.32
N ARG A 131 1.76 -8.25 0.85
CA ARG A 131 1.24 -9.25 1.80
C ARG A 131 -0.20 -8.92 2.24
N ASP A 132 -0.48 -7.65 2.50
CA ASP A 132 -1.75 -7.20 3.04
C ASP A 132 -2.76 -6.77 1.95
N GLY A 133 -2.45 -7.00 0.67
CA GLY A 133 -3.35 -6.71 -0.46
C GLY A 133 -3.64 -5.22 -0.67
N VAL A 134 -2.70 -4.39 -0.29
CA VAL A 134 -2.75 -2.94 -0.43
C VAL A 134 -1.90 -2.55 -1.63
N PRO A 135 -2.26 -1.52 -2.41
CA PRO A 135 -1.40 -1.01 -3.48
C PRO A 135 -0.01 -0.61 -2.96
N ASP A 136 1.00 -0.77 -3.80
CA ASP A 136 2.37 -0.38 -3.48
C ASP A 136 2.45 1.06 -2.99
N PRO A 137 3.35 1.36 -2.04
CA PRO A 137 3.56 2.70 -1.56
C PRO A 137 4.10 3.59 -2.69
N GLN A 138 3.60 4.81 -2.75
CA GLN A 138 4.04 5.81 -3.70
C GLN A 138 5.09 6.71 -3.03
N PHE A 139 6.26 6.80 -3.64
CA PHE A 139 7.35 7.66 -3.20
C PHE A 139 7.40 8.90 -4.08
N ARG A 140 7.55 10.08 -3.49
CA ARG A 140 7.62 11.33 -4.24
C ARG A 140 8.41 12.40 -3.51
N GLU A 141 9.19 13.16 -4.24
CA GLU A 141 9.74 14.44 -3.80
C GLU A 141 8.77 15.58 -4.15
N THR A 142 8.58 16.50 -3.23
CA THR A 142 7.67 17.65 -3.39
C THR A 142 8.31 18.87 -2.72
N GLY A 143 8.85 19.78 -3.52
CA GLY A 143 9.65 20.87 -3.00
C GLY A 143 10.88 20.35 -2.28
N ASN A 144 11.00 20.67 -0.99
CA ASN A 144 12.09 20.21 -0.12
C ASN A 144 11.68 19.05 0.77
N ASP A 145 10.53 18.42 0.50
CA ASP A 145 10.00 17.31 1.29
C ASP A 145 10.02 16.01 0.49
N PHE A 146 10.22 14.90 1.18
CA PHE A 146 9.98 13.54 0.67
C PHE A 146 8.68 13.00 1.26
N VAL A 147 7.83 12.43 0.42
CA VAL A 147 6.50 11.95 0.79
C VAL A 147 6.33 10.50 0.44
N VAL A 148 5.95 9.70 1.42
CA VAL A 148 5.48 8.33 1.22
C VAL A 148 3.96 8.32 1.34
N THR A 149 3.27 7.81 0.33
CA THR A 149 1.81 7.71 0.30
C THR A 149 1.39 6.25 0.22
N PHE A 150 0.59 5.81 1.17
CA PHE A 150 -0.09 4.52 1.19
C PHE A 150 -1.55 4.74 0.78
N LEU A 151 -2.00 3.98 -0.21
CA LEU A 151 -3.41 3.96 -0.60
C LEU A 151 -4.17 2.97 0.28
N ARG A 152 -5.46 3.22 0.49
CA ARG A 152 -6.32 2.37 1.32
C ARG A 152 -6.47 0.98 0.71
N SER A 153 -6.61 -0.04 1.56
CA SER A 153 -6.93 -1.40 1.13
C SER A 153 -8.21 -1.40 0.30
N THR A 154 -8.11 -1.97 -0.90
CA THR A 154 -9.26 -2.12 -1.80
C THR A 154 -10.37 -2.99 -1.18
N VAL A 155 -10.00 -3.99 -0.38
CA VAL A 155 -10.98 -4.85 0.32
C VAL A 155 -11.81 -4.02 1.28
N ASN A 156 -11.19 -3.19 2.11
CA ASN A 156 -11.89 -2.32 3.05
C ASN A 156 -12.79 -1.33 2.30
N THR A 157 -12.28 -0.73 1.23
CA THR A 157 -13.05 0.18 0.39
C THR A 157 -14.28 -0.49 -0.22
N LEU A 158 -14.16 -1.71 -0.72
CA LEU A 158 -15.28 -2.46 -1.32
C LEU A 158 -16.27 -2.99 -0.28
N LEU A 159 -15.83 -3.27 0.96
CA LEU A 159 -16.72 -3.68 2.04
C LEU A 159 -17.61 -2.53 2.50
N GLU A 160 -17.07 -1.32 2.56
CA GLU A 160 -17.79 -0.12 2.97
C GLU A 160 -18.64 0.47 1.82
N HIS A 161 -18.17 0.35 0.58
CA HIS A 161 -18.74 0.97 -0.61
C HIS A 161 -18.91 -0.05 -1.75
N PRO A 162 -19.80 -1.04 -1.60
CA PRO A 162 -20.01 -2.06 -2.65
C PRO A 162 -20.56 -1.47 -3.95
N GLU A 163 -21.14 -0.27 -3.91
CA GLU A 163 -21.64 0.49 -5.06
C GLU A 163 -20.53 1.01 -6.01
N ILE A 164 -19.29 1.02 -5.58
CA ILE A 164 -18.13 1.42 -6.43
C ILE A 164 -18.03 0.53 -7.68
N LEU A 165 -18.40 -0.75 -7.55
CA LEU A 165 -18.43 -1.68 -8.68
C LEU A 165 -19.81 -1.74 -9.31
N ASN A 166 -19.87 -1.58 -10.63
CA ASN A 166 -21.09 -1.86 -11.38
C ASN A 166 -21.34 -3.39 -11.49
N GLU A 167 -22.55 -3.78 -11.97
CA GLU A 167 -22.93 -5.20 -12.07
C GLU A 167 -21.99 -6.01 -12.96
N ARG A 168 -21.54 -5.47 -14.09
CA ARG A 168 -20.60 -6.14 -14.99
C ARG A 168 -19.26 -6.40 -14.32
N GLN A 169 -18.76 -5.43 -13.56
CA GLN A 169 -17.50 -5.56 -12.83
C GLN A 169 -17.59 -6.60 -11.72
N ARG A 170 -18.71 -6.63 -10.98
CA ARG A 170 -18.97 -7.68 -9.98
C ARG A 170 -19.03 -9.07 -10.66
N GLY A 171 -19.77 -9.17 -11.78
CA GLY A 171 -19.81 -10.40 -12.57
C GLY A 171 -18.42 -10.85 -13.06
N ALA A 172 -17.59 -9.92 -13.52
CA ALA A 172 -16.24 -10.23 -14.00
C ALA A 172 -15.32 -10.76 -12.88
N ILE A 173 -15.46 -10.27 -11.65
CA ILE A 173 -14.74 -10.80 -10.48
C ILE A 173 -15.19 -12.26 -10.23
N GLU A 174 -16.49 -12.53 -10.25
CA GLU A 174 -17.00 -13.90 -10.06
C GLU A 174 -16.58 -14.83 -11.22
N TYR A 175 -16.62 -14.34 -12.46
CA TYR A 175 -16.13 -15.09 -13.62
C TYR A 175 -14.66 -15.47 -13.48
N LEU A 176 -13.81 -14.53 -13.07
CA LEU A 176 -12.38 -14.76 -12.91
C LEU A 176 -12.00 -15.70 -11.76
N LYS A 177 -12.89 -15.94 -10.79
CA LYS A 177 -12.69 -16.96 -9.76
C LYS A 177 -12.73 -18.39 -10.33
N THR A 178 -13.50 -18.60 -11.39
CA THR A 178 -13.67 -19.90 -12.03
C THR A 178 -12.88 -20.04 -13.33
N HIS A 179 -12.63 -18.91 -14.01
CA HIS A 179 -11.90 -18.83 -15.27
C HIS A 179 -10.66 -17.99 -15.04
N GLN A 180 -9.51 -18.59 -15.10
CA GLN A 180 -8.23 -18.02 -14.69
C GLN A 180 -7.92 -16.63 -15.26
N GLU A 181 -8.45 -16.28 -16.45
CA GLU A 181 -8.16 -15.04 -17.15
C GLU A 181 -9.33 -14.56 -18.02
N ILE A 182 -9.33 -13.28 -18.37
CA ILE A 182 -10.27 -12.66 -19.30
C ILE A 182 -9.57 -11.65 -20.20
N SER A 183 -9.96 -11.56 -21.47
CA SER A 183 -9.55 -10.48 -22.38
C SER A 183 -10.62 -9.40 -22.47
N THR A 184 -10.25 -8.21 -22.99
CA THR A 184 -11.21 -7.13 -23.24
C THR A 184 -12.35 -7.55 -24.17
N SER A 185 -12.06 -8.39 -25.18
CA SER A 185 -13.05 -8.87 -26.14
C SER A 185 -13.99 -9.90 -25.51
N GLU A 186 -13.48 -10.79 -24.67
CA GLU A 186 -14.29 -11.75 -23.91
C GLU A 186 -15.20 -11.04 -22.92
N TYR A 187 -14.67 -10.04 -22.19
CA TYR A 187 -15.47 -9.19 -21.31
C TYR A 187 -16.64 -8.54 -22.06
N GLY A 188 -16.35 -7.92 -23.23
CA GLY A 188 -17.38 -7.28 -24.04
C GLY A 188 -18.47 -8.25 -24.50
N ARG A 189 -18.09 -9.47 -24.86
CA ARG A 189 -19.04 -10.53 -25.28
C ARG A 189 -19.87 -11.08 -24.14
N ILE A 190 -19.24 -11.34 -22.97
CA ILE A 190 -19.93 -11.92 -21.79
C ILE A 190 -20.95 -10.95 -21.23
N TYR A 191 -20.60 -9.66 -21.17
CA TYR A 191 -21.43 -8.62 -20.53
C TYR A 191 -22.18 -7.73 -21.53
N ASP A 192 -22.25 -8.13 -22.80
CA ASP A 192 -22.94 -7.42 -23.89
C ASP A 192 -22.64 -5.91 -23.89
N CYS A 193 -21.36 -5.57 -23.96
CA CYS A 193 -20.93 -4.18 -23.93
C CYS A 193 -19.86 -3.88 -24.99
N THR A 194 -19.74 -2.60 -25.37
CA THR A 194 -18.74 -2.16 -26.36
C THR A 194 -17.33 -2.36 -25.82
N VAL A 195 -16.35 -2.53 -26.73
CA VAL A 195 -14.92 -2.61 -26.39
C VAL A 195 -14.45 -1.40 -25.57
N ARG A 196 -15.01 -0.21 -25.84
CA ARG A 196 -14.71 1.01 -25.08
C ARG A 196 -15.19 0.89 -23.63
N THR A 197 -16.41 0.38 -23.43
CA THR A 197 -16.97 0.12 -22.10
C THR A 197 -16.17 -0.94 -21.35
N ALA A 198 -15.87 -2.06 -22.04
CA ALA A 198 -15.06 -3.14 -21.47
C ALA A 198 -13.67 -2.63 -21.00
N ARG A 199 -12.99 -1.82 -21.82
CA ARG A 199 -11.70 -1.22 -21.42
C ARG A 199 -11.82 -0.33 -20.20
N ARG A 200 -12.86 0.51 -20.13
CA ARG A 200 -13.08 1.39 -18.97
C ARG A 200 -13.34 0.58 -17.71
N ASP A 201 -14.20 -0.43 -17.78
CA ASP A 201 -14.57 -1.28 -16.64
C ASP A 201 -13.36 -2.09 -16.16
N ILE A 202 -12.56 -2.64 -17.07
CA ILE A 202 -11.31 -3.36 -16.78
C ILE A 202 -10.25 -2.41 -16.20
N SER A 203 -10.07 -1.20 -16.77
CA SER A 203 -9.13 -0.21 -16.22
C SER A 203 -9.48 0.15 -14.78
N HIS A 204 -10.76 0.36 -14.48
CA HIS A 204 -11.22 0.64 -13.13
C HIS A 204 -10.95 -0.52 -12.16
N LEU A 205 -11.17 -1.78 -12.58
CA LEU A 205 -10.80 -2.95 -11.76
C LEU A 205 -9.28 -3.04 -11.53
N ALA A 206 -8.47 -2.65 -12.50
CA ALA A 206 -7.00 -2.61 -12.36
C ALA A 206 -6.54 -1.46 -11.45
N GLU A 207 -7.14 -0.27 -11.57
CA GLU A 207 -6.88 0.87 -10.68
C GLU A 207 -7.21 0.54 -9.21
N LEU A 208 -8.25 -0.27 -9.00
CA LEU A 208 -8.61 -0.81 -7.69
C LEU A 208 -7.73 -2.00 -7.25
N ASN A 209 -6.71 -2.37 -8.04
CA ASN A 209 -5.82 -3.51 -7.77
C ASN A 209 -6.53 -4.86 -7.57
N ILE A 210 -7.76 -4.99 -8.11
CA ILE A 210 -8.55 -6.23 -8.07
C ILE A 210 -8.05 -7.21 -9.13
N ILE A 211 -7.64 -6.70 -10.29
CA ILE A 211 -7.08 -7.47 -11.38
C ILE A 211 -5.71 -6.93 -11.78
N ILE A 212 -4.87 -7.80 -12.31
CA ILE A 212 -3.56 -7.45 -12.86
C ILE A 212 -3.47 -7.89 -14.32
N VAL A 213 -2.57 -7.22 -15.06
CA VAL A 213 -2.35 -7.49 -16.49
C VAL A 213 -1.30 -8.59 -16.64
N LYS A 214 -1.67 -9.68 -17.32
CA LYS A 214 -0.75 -10.71 -17.80
C LYS A 214 -0.50 -10.50 -19.29
N ARG A 215 0.74 -10.29 -19.69
CA ARG A 215 1.11 -10.15 -21.10
C ARG A 215 1.58 -11.48 -21.67
N GLU A 216 0.92 -11.95 -22.72
CA GLU A 216 1.37 -13.08 -23.53
C GLU A 216 1.59 -12.62 -24.98
N GLY A 217 2.82 -12.21 -25.28
CA GLY A 217 3.16 -11.63 -26.59
C GLY A 217 2.41 -10.30 -26.82
N LYS A 218 1.58 -10.24 -27.88
CA LYS A 218 0.75 -9.06 -28.20
C LYS A 218 -0.62 -9.07 -27.51
N LEU A 219 -0.99 -10.17 -26.84
CA LEU A 219 -2.28 -10.31 -26.19
C LEU A 219 -2.21 -9.81 -24.74
N LEU A 220 -3.20 -9.02 -24.36
CA LEU A 220 -3.41 -8.61 -22.97
C LEU A 220 -4.48 -9.50 -22.35
N ARG A 221 -4.11 -10.20 -21.29
CA ARG A 221 -5.01 -10.98 -20.45
C ARG A 221 -5.08 -10.33 -19.07
N TYR A 222 -6.20 -10.44 -18.43
CA TYR A 222 -6.43 -9.92 -17.09
C TYR A 222 -6.76 -11.07 -16.17
N ILE A 223 -6.07 -11.16 -15.04
CA ILE A 223 -6.28 -12.18 -14.03
C ILE A 223 -6.65 -11.51 -12.70
N LEU A 224 -7.32 -12.22 -11.81
CA LEU A 224 -7.48 -11.70 -10.45
C LEU A 224 -6.11 -11.49 -9.82
N ASN A 225 -5.95 -10.39 -9.11
CA ASN A 225 -4.78 -10.19 -8.29
C ASN A 225 -4.72 -11.33 -7.26
N PRO A 226 -3.62 -12.11 -7.19
CA PRO A 226 -3.51 -13.22 -6.26
C PRO A 226 -3.75 -12.82 -4.81
N VAL A 227 -3.33 -11.61 -4.43
CA VAL A 227 -3.55 -11.07 -3.10
C VAL A 227 -5.03 -10.80 -2.86
N PHE A 228 -5.72 -10.16 -3.80
CA PHE A 228 -7.17 -9.98 -3.73
C PHE A 228 -7.92 -11.32 -3.70
N LEU A 229 -7.43 -12.31 -4.43
CA LEU A 229 -7.99 -13.67 -4.44
C LEU A 229 -7.84 -14.34 -3.07
N SER A 230 -6.65 -14.28 -2.46
CA SER A 230 -6.38 -14.87 -1.15
C SER A 230 -7.26 -14.30 -0.04
N LEU A 231 -7.61 -13.01 -0.15
CA LEU A 231 -8.47 -12.31 0.78
C LEU A 231 -9.95 -12.72 0.71
N ARG A 232 -10.40 -13.26 -0.44
CA ARG A 232 -11.80 -13.67 -0.65
C ARG A 232 -12.03 -15.18 -0.78
N THR A 233 -11.05 -16.00 -1.14
CA THR A 233 -11.21 -17.46 -1.21
C THR A 233 -11.51 -18.07 0.15
N ASN A 234 -11.24 -17.34 1.21
CA ASN A 234 -11.61 -17.71 2.56
C ASN A 234 -13.05 -17.31 2.94
N SER A 235 -13.79 -16.61 2.08
CA SER A 235 -15.18 -16.18 2.33
C SER A 235 -16.23 -17.05 1.64
N GLY A 236 -15.85 -18.16 1.03
CA GLY A 236 -16.74 -18.97 0.19
C GLY A 236 -16.52 -20.48 0.27
N GLN A 237 -16.38 -21.04 1.45
CA GLN A 237 -16.61 -22.48 1.71
C GLN A 237 -17.34 -22.66 3.03
#